data_564ec5a00e064c443c1f8c0fc3165a00
#
_entry.id   564ec5a00e064c443c1f8c0fc3165a00
#
_cell.length_a   1.000
_cell.length_b   1.000
_cell.length_c   1.000
_cell.angle_alpha   90.00
_cell.angle_beta   90.00
_cell.angle_gamma   90.00
#
_symmetry.space_group_name_H-M   'P 1'
#
loop_
_entity.id
_entity.type
_entity.pdbx_description
1 polymer ?
#
loop_
_entity_poly.entity_id
_entity_poly.type
_entity_poly.pdbx_seq_one_letter_code
_entity_poly.pdbx_strand_id
1 'polypeptide(L)'
;MRPWLGWAIKLSLVGLVVLAVFAVYLDAVVQEKFSGKRWTVPAKVYARPLELFVGQKLAKDYFLKELDALGYRRESAVAGPGGVSVAGNNIELHSRGFQFYESVEPSQRVRVRFSGDYVAGLTQAGGGNLAVARLEPLLIGGLYPAHQEDRVLIKLEQVPPYLVETLVAI
;
A
#
# COMPACT_ATOMS: atom_id res chain seq x y z
N MET A 1 39.30 -42.98 46.22
CA MET A 1 38.42 -42.15 45.30
C MET A 1 37.40 -41.44 46.19
N ARG A 2 37.26 -40.11 46.05
CA ARG A 2 36.37 -39.33 46.94
C ARG A 2 34.91 -39.58 46.54
N PRO A 3 34.08 -40.19 47.41
CA PRO A 3 32.68 -40.58 47.03
C PRO A 3 31.79 -39.40 46.64
N TRP A 4 32.13 -38.20 47.06
CA TRP A 4 31.38 -36.98 46.69
C TRP A 4 31.52 -36.60 45.24
N LEU A 5 32.57 -37.00 44.51
CA LEU A 5 32.75 -36.73 43.10
C LEU A 5 31.69 -37.46 42.23
N GLY A 6 31.32 -38.69 42.62
CA GLY A 6 30.26 -39.44 41.96
C GLY A 6 28.87 -38.81 42.13
N TRP A 7 28.60 -38.23 43.32
CA TRP A 7 27.37 -37.51 43.56
C TRP A 7 27.32 -36.18 42.81
N ALA A 8 28.43 -35.45 42.71
CA ALA A 8 28.53 -34.22 41.94
C ALA A 8 28.26 -34.45 40.46
N ILE A 9 28.82 -35.54 39.89
CA ILE A 9 28.58 -35.89 38.46
C ILE A 9 27.10 -36.24 38.22
N LYS A 10 26.46 -36.99 39.12
CA LYS A 10 25.04 -37.33 39.01
C LYS A 10 24.14 -36.09 39.08
N LEU A 11 24.42 -35.18 40.02
CA LEU A 11 23.71 -33.93 40.15
C LEU A 11 23.88 -33.03 38.92
N SER A 12 25.10 -32.95 38.39
CA SER A 12 25.37 -32.19 37.15
C SER A 12 24.64 -32.79 35.96
N LEU A 13 24.57 -34.11 35.86
CA LEU A 13 23.86 -34.78 34.74
C LEU A 13 22.35 -34.57 34.85
N VAL A 14 21.77 -34.63 36.06
CA VAL A 14 20.35 -34.29 36.27
C VAL A 14 20.08 -32.82 35.93
N GLY A 15 20.95 -31.91 36.36
CA GLY A 15 20.83 -30.48 36.01
C GLY A 15 20.87 -30.23 34.52
N LEU A 16 21.74 -30.93 33.78
CA LEU A 16 21.86 -30.81 32.35
C LEU A 16 20.60 -31.33 31.62
N VAL A 17 20.01 -32.43 32.09
CA VAL A 17 18.77 -32.97 31.55
C VAL A 17 17.61 -31.99 31.78
N VAL A 18 17.48 -31.42 32.99
CA VAL A 18 16.45 -30.42 33.29
C VAL A 18 16.61 -29.19 32.41
N LEU A 19 17.84 -28.72 32.23
CA LEU A 19 18.12 -27.57 31.36
C LEU A 19 17.77 -27.85 29.89
N ALA A 20 18.07 -29.05 29.41
CA ALA A 20 17.74 -29.47 28.03
C ALA A 20 16.21 -29.51 27.82
N VAL A 21 15.46 -30.11 28.77
CA VAL A 21 13.99 -30.14 28.71
C VAL A 21 13.40 -28.74 28.76
N PHE A 22 13.96 -27.87 29.61
CA PHE A 22 13.52 -26.48 29.68
C PHE A 22 13.80 -25.69 28.38
N ALA A 23 14.95 -25.91 27.74
CA ALA A 23 15.28 -25.29 26.47
C ALA A 23 14.32 -25.73 25.35
N VAL A 24 13.98 -27.02 25.28
CA VAL A 24 13.00 -27.54 24.32
C VAL A 24 11.61 -26.97 24.60
N TYR A 25 11.22 -26.85 25.87
CA TYR A 25 9.95 -26.21 26.24
C TYR A 25 9.90 -24.75 25.80
N LEU A 26 10.97 -23.98 26.06
CA LEU A 26 11.08 -22.59 25.64
C LEU A 26 11.02 -22.45 24.10
N ASP A 27 11.70 -23.32 23.38
CA ASP A 27 11.69 -23.31 21.92
C ASP A 27 10.28 -23.55 21.39
N ALA A 28 9.55 -24.51 21.94
CA ALA A 28 8.15 -24.77 21.57
C ALA A 28 7.24 -23.57 21.84
N VAL A 29 7.38 -22.93 23.02
CA VAL A 29 6.60 -21.72 23.38
C VAL A 29 6.91 -20.54 22.45
N VAL A 30 8.19 -20.38 22.11
CA VAL A 30 8.62 -19.32 21.16
C VAL A 30 8.07 -19.60 19.78
N GLN A 31 8.20 -20.82 19.29
CA GLN A 31 7.65 -21.19 17.98
C GLN A 31 6.14 -21.02 17.92
N GLU A 32 5.39 -21.40 18.93
CA GLU A 32 3.94 -21.20 19.00
C GLU A 32 3.56 -19.72 18.97
N LYS A 33 4.25 -18.89 19.75
CA LYS A 33 3.99 -17.44 19.79
C LYS A 33 4.41 -16.70 18.51
N PHE A 34 5.46 -17.16 17.84
CA PHE A 34 5.97 -16.52 16.62
C PHE A 34 5.36 -17.09 15.33
N SER A 35 4.99 -18.36 15.28
CA SER A 35 4.36 -18.96 14.10
C SER A 35 2.93 -18.45 13.85
N GLY A 36 2.21 -18.04 14.90
CA GLY A 36 0.88 -17.44 14.79
C GLY A 36 0.85 -15.96 14.41
N LYS A 37 1.98 -15.28 14.50
CA LYS A 37 2.09 -13.83 14.22
C LYS A 37 2.94 -13.52 13.00
N ARG A 38 2.83 -14.29 11.95
CA ARG A 38 3.29 -13.79 10.65
C ARG A 38 2.42 -12.60 10.33
N TRP A 39 3.05 -11.44 10.24
CA TRP A 39 2.46 -10.23 9.73
C TRP A 39 2.01 -10.53 8.29
N THR A 40 0.82 -11.01 8.15
CA THR A 40 0.22 -11.19 6.85
C THR A 40 -0.15 -9.79 6.39
N VAL A 41 0.72 -9.22 5.57
CA VAL A 41 0.44 -7.97 4.87
C VAL A 41 -0.85 -8.20 4.09
N PRO A 42 -1.92 -7.43 4.34
CA PRO A 42 -3.14 -7.60 3.58
C PRO A 42 -2.86 -7.44 2.10
N ALA A 43 -3.24 -8.42 1.31
CA ALA A 43 -3.11 -8.33 -0.13
C ALA A 43 -4.23 -7.42 -0.66
N LYS A 44 -3.84 -6.35 -1.36
CA LYS A 44 -4.78 -5.43 -2.02
C LYS A 44 -5.03 -5.90 -3.44
N VAL A 45 -6.30 -5.96 -3.82
CA VAL A 45 -6.73 -6.32 -5.16
C VAL A 45 -7.15 -5.06 -5.90
N TYR A 46 -6.51 -4.81 -7.02
CA TYR A 46 -6.76 -3.63 -7.85
C TYR A 46 -7.41 -4.01 -9.17
N ALA A 47 -8.22 -3.11 -9.71
CA ALA A 47 -8.71 -3.18 -11.07
C ALA A 47 -7.58 -2.99 -12.09
N ARG A 48 -7.88 -3.23 -13.35
CA ARG A 48 -6.96 -2.89 -14.44
C ARG A 48 -6.73 -1.37 -14.46
N PRO A 49 -5.48 -0.89 -14.48
CA PRO A 49 -5.18 0.53 -14.60
C PRO A 49 -5.66 1.07 -15.95
N LEU A 50 -6.16 2.30 -15.96
CA LEU A 50 -6.50 2.98 -17.20
C LEU A 50 -5.23 3.56 -17.83
N GLU A 51 -4.91 3.11 -19.03
CA GLU A 51 -3.85 3.65 -19.86
C GLU A 51 -4.47 4.58 -20.91
N LEU A 52 -3.88 5.76 -21.06
CA LEU A 52 -4.29 6.77 -22.01
C LEU A 52 -3.22 6.92 -23.10
N PHE A 53 -3.63 6.90 -24.35
CA PHE A 53 -2.75 7.16 -25.49
C PHE A 53 -3.53 7.85 -26.62
N VAL A 54 -2.82 8.58 -27.47
CA VAL A 54 -3.43 9.29 -28.59
C VAL A 54 -4.00 8.30 -29.61
N GLY A 55 -5.23 8.55 -30.07
CA GLY A 55 -5.97 7.67 -30.98
C GLY A 55 -6.79 6.58 -30.27
N GLN A 56 -6.74 6.50 -28.96
CA GLN A 56 -7.55 5.56 -28.19
C GLN A 56 -9.04 5.88 -28.31
N LYS A 57 -9.86 4.87 -28.59
CA LYS A 57 -11.32 4.99 -28.52
C LYS A 57 -11.75 4.98 -27.05
N LEU A 58 -12.06 6.16 -26.54
CA LEU A 58 -12.45 6.40 -25.14
C LEU A 58 -13.38 7.61 -25.13
N ALA A 59 -14.65 7.40 -24.83
CA ALA A 59 -15.60 8.48 -24.70
C ALA A 59 -15.27 9.35 -23.47
N LYS A 60 -15.35 10.66 -23.60
CA LYS A 60 -15.09 11.61 -22.51
C LYS A 60 -15.91 11.31 -21.26
N ASP A 61 -17.20 10.98 -21.44
CA ASP A 61 -18.08 10.70 -20.30
C ASP A 61 -17.70 9.42 -19.55
N TYR A 62 -17.21 8.41 -20.28
CA TYR A 62 -16.66 7.20 -19.65
C TYR A 62 -15.39 7.53 -18.86
N PHE A 63 -14.50 8.31 -19.45
CA PHE A 63 -13.29 8.74 -18.76
C PHE A 63 -13.60 9.53 -17.48
N LEU A 64 -14.58 10.42 -17.50
CA LEU A 64 -15.00 11.16 -16.30
C LEU A 64 -15.59 10.25 -15.23
N LYS A 65 -16.33 9.21 -15.59
CA LYS A 65 -16.84 8.20 -14.65
C LYS A 65 -15.70 7.41 -14.00
N GLU A 66 -14.66 7.06 -14.76
CA GLU A 66 -13.47 6.40 -14.23
C GLU A 66 -12.74 7.29 -13.22
N LEU A 67 -12.59 8.59 -13.52
CA LEU A 67 -11.99 9.55 -12.58
C LEU A 67 -12.85 9.73 -11.33
N ASP A 68 -14.16 9.77 -11.46
CA ASP A 68 -15.08 9.83 -10.31
C ASP A 68 -14.96 8.56 -9.45
N ALA A 69 -14.88 7.37 -10.07
CA ALA A 69 -14.66 6.10 -9.36
C ALA A 69 -13.31 6.05 -8.63
N LEU A 70 -12.27 6.65 -9.21
CA LEU A 70 -10.96 6.83 -8.58
C LEU A 70 -10.96 7.93 -7.50
N GLY A 71 -12.08 8.63 -7.29
CA GLY A 71 -12.20 9.69 -6.30
C GLY A 71 -11.42 10.96 -6.65
N TYR A 72 -11.34 11.31 -7.94
CA TYR A 72 -10.78 12.60 -8.36
C TYR A 72 -11.74 13.73 -7.99
N ARG A 73 -11.18 14.81 -7.42
CA ARG A 73 -11.95 16.00 -7.07
C ARG A 73 -12.02 16.95 -8.24
N ARG A 74 -13.23 17.37 -8.60
CA ARG A 74 -13.44 18.39 -9.64
C ARG A 74 -13.09 19.76 -9.10
N GLU A 75 -12.17 20.44 -9.76
CA GLU A 75 -11.64 21.74 -9.37
C GLU A 75 -11.68 22.70 -10.58
N SER A 76 -11.76 24.00 -10.33
CA SER A 76 -11.65 25.01 -11.40
C SER A 76 -10.24 25.08 -11.99
N ALA A 77 -9.24 24.84 -11.14
CA ALA A 77 -7.84 24.69 -11.50
C ALA A 77 -7.23 23.57 -10.66
N VAL A 78 -6.46 22.69 -11.28
CA VAL A 78 -5.85 21.53 -10.62
C VAL A 78 -4.79 21.99 -9.64
N ALA A 79 -5.05 21.81 -8.34
CA ALA A 79 -4.13 22.21 -7.27
C ALA A 79 -3.09 21.14 -6.96
N GLY A 80 -3.48 19.87 -6.90
CA GLY A 80 -2.60 18.77 -6.48
C GLY A 80 -3.06 17.40 -6.96
N PRO A 81 -2.37 16.32 -6.52
CA PRO A 81 -2.71 14.95 -6.89
C PRO A 81 -4.17 14.60 -6.56
N GLY A 82 -4.85 13.93 -7.49
CA GLY A 82 -6.26 13.59 -7.40
C GLY A 82 -7.19 14.76 -7.70
N GLY A 83 -6.69 15.89 -8.24
CA GLY A 83 -7.48 16.98 -8.78
C GLY A 83 -7.74 16.80 -10.27
N VAL A 84 -8.91 17.24 -10.76
CA VAL A 84 -9.29 17.26 -12.16
C VAL A 84 -10.05 18.55 -12.50
N SER A 85 -9.69 19.16 -13.63
CA SER A 85 -10.37 20.32 -14.19
C SER A 85 -10.88 19.98 -15.61
N VAL A 86 -12.11 20.34 -15.90
CA VAL A 86 -12.78 20.04 -17.17
C VAL A 86 -13.13 21.35 -17.88
N ALA A 87 -12.52 21.57 -19.03
CA ALA A 87 -12.76 22.73 -19.88
C ALA A 87 -13.16 22.28 -21.29
N GLY A 88 -14.46 22.11 -21.51
CA GLY A 88 -14.98 21.58 -22.77
C GLY A 88 -14.44 20.17 -23.07
N ASN A 89 -13.70 20.04 -24.14
CA ASN A 89 -13.07 18.78 -24.56
C ASN A 89 -11.66 18.57 -23.99
N ASN A 90 -11.16 19.52 -23.22
CA ASN A 90 -9.87 19.41 -22.54
C ASN A 90 -10.09 19.05 -21.08
N ILE A 91 -9.41 18.02 -20.63
CA ILE A 91 -9.40 17.58 -19.23
C ILE A 91 -7.97 17.65 -18.74
N GLU A 92 -7.75 18.43 -17.71
CA GLU A 92 -6.47 18.46 -17.00
C GLU A 92 -6.62 17.74 -15.66
N LEU A 93 -5.75 16.82 -15.39
CA LEU A 93 -5.74 16.06 -14.14
C LEU A 93 -4.33 15.98 -13.56
N HIS A 94 -4.26 15.77 -12.26
CA HIS A 94 -3.01 15.47 -11.57
C HIS A 94 -3.12 14.04 -11.03
N SER A 95 -2.43 13.09 -11.70
CA SER A 95 -2.44 11.69 -11.28
C SER A 95 -1.78 11.53 -9.92
N ARG A 96 -2.18 10.51 -9.19
CA ARG A 96 -1.47 10.08 -7.99
C ARG A 96 -0.33 9.15 -8.40
N GLY A 97 0.79 9.21 -7.67
CA GLY A 97 1.85 8.23 -7.90
C GLY A 97 1.38 6.82 -7.51
N PHE A 98 1.80 5.81 -8.26
CA PHE A 98 1.48 4.42 -7.96
C PHE A 98 2.67 3.51 -8.26
N GLN A 99 2.90 2.54 -7.37
CA GLN A 99 3.92 1.51 -7.57
C GLN A 99 3.27 0.29 -8.18
N PHE A 100 3.47 0.11 -9.49
CA PHE A 100 3.12 -1.11 -10.19
C PHE A 100 4.14 -2.20 -9.92
N TYR A 101 3.83 -3.41 -10.31
CA TYR A 101 4.76 -4.54 -10.18
C TYR A 101 6.04 -4.32 -11.02
N GLU A 102 5.88 -3.78 -12.23
CA GLU A 102 6.95 -3.58 -13.19
C GLU A 102 7.64 -2.21 -13.11
N SER A 103 6.95 -1.18 -12.57
CA SER A 103 7.44 0.21 -12.58
C SER A 103 6.82 1.05 -11.48
N VAL A 104 7.49 2.15 -11.15
CA VAL A 104 6.94 3.22 -10.32
C VAL A 104 6.50 4.37 -11.22
N GLU A 105 5.20 4.65 -11.22
CA GLU A 105 4.66 5.80 -11.94
C GLU A 105 4.62 7.01 -10.98
N PRO A 106 5.33 8.08 -11.29
CA PRO A 106 5.30 9.28 -10.47
C PRO A 106 3.96 10.03 -10.63
N SER A 107 3.62 10.80 -9.62
CA SER A 107 2.52 11.77 -9.71
C SER A 107 2.87 12.83 -10.77
N GLN A 108 1.96 13.06 -11.71
CA GLN A 108 2.19 14.00 -12.81
C GLN A 108 0.90 14.68 -13.26
N ARG A 109 1.04 15.92 -13.76
CA ARG A 109 -0.08 16.64 -14.39
C ARG A 109 -0.16 16.28 -15.85
N VAL A 110 -1.33 15.80 -16.25
CA VAL A 110 -1.62 15.35 -17.61
C VAL A 110 -2.79 16.14 -18.15
N ARG A 111 -2.67 16.57 -19.38
CA ARG A 111 -3.76 17.19 -20.13
C ARG A 111 -4.19 16.27 -21.26
N VAL A 112 -5.47 15.90 -21.23
CA VAL A 112 -6.10 15.01 -22.20
C VAL A 112 -7.07 15.83 -23.03
N ARG A 113 -6.94 15.79 -24.36
CA ARG A 113 -7.86 16.43 -25.30
C ARG A 113 -8.68 15.36 -26.00
N PHE A 114 -9.97 15.52 -26.01
CA PHE A 114 -10.91 14.63 -26.68
C PHE A 114 -11.40 15.24 -28.00
N SER A 115 -11.69 14.37 -28.99
CA SER A 115 -12.38 14.70 -30.23
C SER A 115 -13.37 13.58 -30.53
N GLY A 116 -14.68 13.86 -30.36
CA GLY A 116 -15.68 12.81 -30.31
C GLY A 116 -15.35 11.77 -29.21
N ASP A 117 -15.38 10.51 -29.59
CA ASP A 117 -15.09 9.39 -28.68
C ASP A 117 -13.61 8.95 -28.70
N TYR A 118 -12.71 9.86 -29.08
CA TYR A 118 -11.29 9.53 -29.19
C TYR A 118 -10.42 10.50 -28.39
N VAL A 119 -9.33 9.99 -27.82
CA VAL A 119 -8.24 10.79 -27.26
C VAL A 119 -7.46 11.41 -28.43
N ALA A 120 -7.63 12.71 -28.64
CA ALA A 120 -7.01 13.46 -29.74
C ALA A 120 -5.63 14.02 -29.36
N GLY A 121 -5.32 14.13 -28.07
CA GLY A 121 -4.04 14.64 -27.62
C GLY A 121 -3.78 14.30 -26.18
N LEU A 122 -2.51 14.04 -25.86
CA LEU A 122 -2.03 13.71 -24.53
C LEU A 122 -0.73 14.45 -24.29
N THR A 123 -0.72 15.34 -23.29
CA THR A 123 0.44 16.19 -23.00
C THR A 123 0.68 16.29 -21.50
N GLN A 124 1.92 16.47 -21.11
CA GLN A 124 2.25 16.87 -19.74
C GLN A 124 1.96 18.36 -19.54
N ALA A 125 1.54 18.77 -18.34
CA ALA A 125 1.18 20.17 -18.07
C ALA A 125 2.37 21.15 -18.23
N GLY A 126 3.61 20.69 -18.15
CA GLY A 126 4.84 21.45 -18.41
C GLY A 126 5.22 21.58 -19.88
N GLY A 127 4.41 21.07 -20.81
CA GLY A 127 4.68 21.06 -22.25
C GLY A 127 5.55 19.86 -22.66
N GLY A 128 4.99 18.96 -23.37
CA GLY A 128 5.61 17.74 -23.91
C GLY A 128 4.54 16.73 -24.25
N ASN A 129 4.64 16.10 -25.39
CA ASN A 129 3.74 15.04 -25.77
C ASN A 129 4.06 13.80 -24.95
N LEU A 130 3.03 13.17 -24.40
CA LEU A 130 3.14 11.87 -23.76
C LEU A 130 2.70 10.79 -24.74
N ALA A 131 3.48 9.74 -24.86
CA ALA A 131 3.09 8.57 -25.65
C ALA A 131 1.99 7.80 -24.92
N VAL A 132 2.12 7.63 -23.62
CA VAL A 132 1.19 6.94 -22.74
C VAL A 132 1.15 7.65 -21.40
N ALA A 133 -0.03 7.75 -20.79
CA ALA A 133 -0.17 8.09 -19.36
C ALA A 133 -0.98 6.99 -18.70
N ARG A 134 -0.46 6.43 -17.61
CA ARG A 134 -1.11 5.39 -16.82
C ARG A 134 -1.62 6.00 -15.52
N LEU A 135 -2.89 5.80 -15.23
CA LEU A 135 -3.49 6.22 -13.98
C LEU A 135 -3.37 5.09 -12.94
N GLU A 136 -3.43 5.48 -11.68
CA GLU A 136 -3.52 4.52 -10.59
C GLU A 136 -4.76 3.64 -10.74
N PRO A 137 -4.68 2.33 -10.43
CA PRO A 137 -5.81 1.44 -10.54
C PRO A 137 -6.78 1.61 -9.37
N LEU A 138 -8.06 1.39 -9.62
CA LEU A 138 -9.08 1.36 -8.58
C LEU A 138 -8.84 0.19 -7.62
N LEU A 139 -8.83 0.46 -6.32
CA LEU A 139 -8.81 -0.58 -5.30
C LEU A 139 -10.18 -1.26 -5.25
N ILE A 140 -10.25 -2.55 -5.60
CA ILE A 140 -11.49 -3.33 -5.59
C ILE A 140 -11.77 -3.90 -4.21
N GLY A 141 -10.71 -4.32 -3.50
CA GLY A 141 -10.84 -4.93 -2.18
C GLY A 141 -9.50 -5.34 -1.58
N GLY A 142 -9.55 -5.82 -0.35
CA GLY A 142 -8.40 -6.36 0.37
C GLY A 142 -8.68 -7.79 0.82
N LEU A 143 -7.67 -8.65 0.75
CA LEU A 143 -7.70 -9.98 1.35
C LEU A 143 -7.05 -9.87 2.73
N TYR A 144 -7.86 -9.96 3.76
CA TYR A 144 -7.42 -9.85 5.16
C TYR A 144 -7.33 -11.25 5.76
N PRO A 145 -6.17 -11.70 6.26
CA PRO A 145 -5.97 -13.11 6.60
C PRO A 145 -6.69 -13.57 7.84
N ALA A 146 -7.15 -12.93 8.81
CA ALA A 146 -7.87 -13.52 9.95
C ALA A 146 -8.74 -12.59 10.79
N HIS A 147 -8.51 -11.26 10.79
CA HIS A 147 -9.19 -10.37 11.73
C HIS A 147 -9.90 -9.18 11.08
N GLN A 148 -9.98 -9.12 9.74
CA GLN A 148 -10.61 -8.03 8.97
C GLN A 148 -10.11 -6.61 9.35
N GLU A 149 -8.91 -6.52 9.93
CA GLU A 149 -8.32 -5.25 10.34
C GLU A 149 -7.25 -4.83 9.34
N ASP A 150 -7.37 -3.63 8.81
CA ASP A 150 -6.34 -2.98 7.99
C ASP A 150 -5.40 -2.20 8.92
N ARG A 151 -4.33 -2.85 9.35
CA ARG A 151 -3.31 -2.21 10.18
C ARG A 151 -2.22 -1.61 9.29
N VAL A 152 -2.27 -0.33 9.11
CA VAL A 152 -1.19 0.42 8.45
C VAL A 152 -0.19 0.85 9.52
N LEU A 153 1.06 0.38 9.40
CA LEU A 153 2.14 0.88 10.26
C LEU A 153 2.46 2.32 9.87
N ILE A 154 2.24 3.22 10.81
CA ILE A 154 2.60 4.63 10.69
C ILE A 154 3.75 4.94 11.64
N LYS A 155 4.63 5.86 11.25
CA LYS A 155 5.66 6.39 12.15
C LYS A 155 5.05 7.41 13.08
N LEU A 156 5.63 7.56 14.27
CA LEU A 156 5.12 8.50 15.29
C LEU A 156 5.05 9.94 14.76
N GLU A 157 5.99 10.33 13.89
CA GLU A 157 6.02 11.66 13.26
C GLU A 157 4.85 11.91 12.30
N GLN A 158 4.17 10.85 11.87
CA GLN A 158 2.99 10.92 10.98
C GLN A 158 1.68 11.00 11.77
N VAL A 159 1.74 10.83 13.09
CA VAL A 159 0.58 10.91 13.97
C VAL A 159 0.33 12.35 14.36
N PRO A 160 -0.90 12.88 14.18
CA PRO A 160 -1.23 14.23 14.62
C PRO A 160 -1.00 14.41 16.13
N PRO A 161 -0.36 15.49 16.58
CA PRO A 161 0.00 15.68 18.00
C PRO A 161 -1.17 15.55 18.96
N TYR A 162 -2.34 16.07 18.59
CA TYR A 162 -3.56 16.00 19.41
C TYR A 162 -4.03 14.56 19.67
N LEU A 163 -3.74 13.61 18.77
CA LEU A 163 -4.09 12.20 18.99
C LEU A 163 -3.21 11.59 20.07
N VAL A 164 -1.93 11.91 20.07
CA VAL A 164 -0.97 11.45 21.08
C VAL A 164 -1.34 12.04 22.45
N GLU A 165 -1.63 13.33 22.51
CA GLU A 165 -2.05 14.03 23.74
C GLU A 165 -3.35 13.43 24.31
N THR A 166 -4.33 13.12 23.47
CA THR A 166 -5.59 12.50 23.90
C THR A 166 -5.38 11.09 24.49
N LEU A 167 -4.50 10.30 23.87
CA LEU A 167 -4.21 8.94 24.36
C LEU A 167 -3.41 8.94 25.68
N VAL A 168 -2.60 9.96 25.93
CA VAL A 168 -1.83 10.11 27.17
C VAL A 168 -2.68 10.69 28.32
N ALA A 169 -3.77 11.41 28.00
CA ALA A 169 -4.66 12.03 28.98
C ALA A 169 -5.73 11.09 29.56
N ILE A 170 -5.78 9.82 29.12
CA ILE A 170 -6.67 8.76 29.61
C ILE A 170 -5.93 7.88 30.61
#